data_8a27ed27e1a72099ccc3136151417a6a
#
_entry.id   8a27ed27e1a72099ccc3136151417a6a
#
_cell.length_a   1.000
_cell.length_b   1.000
_cell.length_c   1.000
_cell.angle_alpha   90.00
_cell.angle_beta   90.00
_cell.angle_gamma   90.00
#
_symmetry.space_group_name_H-M   'P 1'
#
loop_
_entity.id
_entity.type
_entity.pdbx_description
1 polymer ?
#
loop_
_entity_poly.entity_id
_entity_poly.type
_entity_poly.pdbx_seq_one_letter_code
_entity_poly.pdbx_strand_id
1 'polypeptide(L)'
;MANGGKNLRTFNGIPWVWCELANFGGNTGMYGGVPLLSRLGSELSGYKDKGLVGMGTLSEGLETNPLHYALFSDRLWTREDISVREWLGKYARQRYGFAPKAVVKALEVLSSSIYNPVRSQEGCTESIICARPSWNVRKASTWSSGERYYHLGDIVKAARGYLKAANDQPNLVKKETFRYDLVDVVRQALADAAFYQLQQVRSAFDSGDLAAYRKQVKRFLSLISDMDALLATDSQFLLGTWQKRALDWGDSRQEKALMDKSAKMLITTWIDQVPRSLNDYSNRQWAGLVSDFYLPRWKNFFEFQMDVLTGKKTRDAAHAAFMDKMVRDELAFAGNGKIYSVKPAGDTLAVANRVMNTHREMLDALSAEEKHSSGSPWELQQGSPLQFDVTDQVTASGTYTATFQWKNGPSALKIHSVRLYEGNREVASDVHEGRTGVENKDNIYRLELKKYRTNLDSYILKAEVSGVSQGASKGEMVLKKLVD
;
A
#
# COMPACT_ATOMS: atom_id res chain seq x y z
N MET A 1 2.26 -11.68 9.24
CA MET A 1 2.23 -12.36 10.56
C MET A 1 2.50 -13.82 10.37
N ALA A 2 3.54 -14.32 11.01
CA ALA A 2 3.95 -15.71 10.87
C ALA A 2 2.81 -16.68 11.17
N ASN A 3 2.82 -17.84 10.54
CA ASN A 3 1.91 -18.98 10.66
C ASN A 3 1.78 -19.53 12.09
N GLY A 4 1.50 -18.68 13.08
CA GLY A 4 1.55 -19.00 14.49
C GLY A 4 0.30 -19.68 15.10
N GLY A 5 -0.76 -19.95 14.32
CA GLY A 5 -2.04 -20.30 14.94
C GLY A 5 -2.25 -21.77 15.33
N LYS A 6 -1.63 -22.73 14.65
CA LYS A 6 -1.99 -24.15 14.87
C LYS A 6 -0.84 -25.10 15.23
N ASN A 7 0.41 -24.66 15.17
CA ASN A 7 1.59 -25.50 15.46
C ASN A 7 2.63 -24.83 16.38
N LEU A 8 2.23 -23.88 17.23
CA LEU A 8 3.08 -23.48 18.36
C LEU A 8 3.14 -24.70 19.30
N ARG A 9 4.09 -25.58 19.01
CA ARG A 9 4.53 -26.58 19.96
C ARG A 9 4.94 -25.79 21.19
N THR A 10 4.46 -26.23 22.35
CA THR A 10 4.96 -25.78 23.63
C THR A 10 6.48 -25.82 23.55
N PHE A 11 7.16 -24.69 23.59
CA PHE A 11 8.64 -24.59 23.48
C PHE A 11 9.35 -25.44 24.54
N ASN A 12 8.98 -26.72 24.64
CA ASN A 12 9.43 -27.70 25.64
C ASN A 12 9.33 -27.18 27.08
N GLY A 13 8.29 -26.40 27.39
CA GLY A 13 8.08 -25.81 28.72
C GLY A 13 8.84 -24.49 28.96
N ILE A 14 9.60 -24.02 28.00
CA ILE A 14 10.31 -22.74 28.12
C ILE A 14 9.29 -21.60 27.98
N PRO A 15 9.29 -20.61 28.90
CA PRO A 15 8.47 -19.40 28.76
C PRO A 15 8.81 -18.63 27.49
N TRP A 16 7.78 -18.11 26.79
CA TRP A 16 7.95 -17.37 25.56
C TRP A 16 7.06 -16.14 25.49
N VAL A 17 7.44 -15.19 24.64
CA VAL A 17 6.73 -13.94 24.39
C VAL A 17 6.21 -13.96 22.96
N TRP A 18 4.93 -13.63 22.77
CA TRP A 18 4.41 -13.38 21.44
C TRP A 18 4.87 -11.98 20.98
N CYS A 19 5.48 -11.92 19.80
CA CYS A 19 5.91 -10.64 19.23
C CYS A 19 5.30 -10.42 17.86
N GLU A 20 4.90 -9.20 17.58
CA GLU A 20 4.56 -8.77 16.24
C GLU A 20 5.76 -8.10 15.58
N LEU A 21 5.79 -8.19 14.24
CA LEU A 21 6.70 -7.46 13.38
C LEU A 21 5.85 -6.76 12.31
N ALA A 22 5.53 -5.50 12.55
CA ALA A 22 4.61 -4.74 11.70
C ALA A 22 5.32 -3.78 10.74
N ASN A 23 6.60 -3.52 10.95
CA ASN A 23 7.37 -2.60 10.12
C ASN A 23 8.73 -3.17 9.77
N PHE A 24 9.01 -3.24 8.47
CA PHE A 24 10.27 -3.68 7.88
C PHE A 24 11.00 -2.48 7.30
N GLY A 25 12.30 -2.32 7.63
CA GLY A 25 13.11 -1.20 7.19
C GLY A 25 12.65 0.17 7.72
N GLY A 26 11.57 0.25 8.49
CA GLY A 26 10.94 1.51 8.92
C GLY A 26 10.19 2.24 7.80
N ASN A 27 9.68 1.54 6.80
CA ASN A 27 8.96 2.12 5.66
C ASN A 27 7.78 2.99 6.09
N THR A 28 7.54 4.10 5.37
CA THR A 28 6.52 5.08 5.74
C THR A 28 5.11 4.76 5.27
N GLY A 29 4.89 3.66 4.58
CA GLY A 29 3.54 3.23 4.14
C GLY A 29 2.62 2.90 5.30
N MET A 30 1.32 3.19 5.14
CA MET A 30 0.32 2.78 6.13
C MET A 30 0.18 1.25 6.14
N TYR A 31 0.19 0.68 7.34
CA TYR A 31 0.05 -0.77 7.56
C TYR A 31 -0.26 -1.06 9.02
N GLY A 32 -0.96 -2.16 9.28
CA GLY A 32 -1.20 -2.66 10.63
C GLY A 32 -2.33 -3.69 10.66
N GLY A 33 -2.47 -4.40 11.76
CA GLY A 33 -3.43 -5.48 11.94
C GLY A 33 -4.57 -5.13 12.91
N VAL A 34 -5.32 -4.04 12.67
CA VAL A 34 -6.36 -3.59 13.61
C VAL A 34 -7.38 -4.67 13.95
N PRO A 35 -8.00 -5.39 12.99
CA PRO A 35 -8.96 -6.46 13.33
C PRO A 35 -8.33 -7.64 14.07
N LEU A 36 -7.07 -7.97 13.80
CA LEU A 36 -6.37 -9.02 14.55
C LEU A 36 -6.07 -8.56 15.97
N LEU A 37 -5.49 -7.38 16.13
CA LEU A 37 -5.15 -6.84 17.44
C LEU A 37 -6.39 -6.69 18.32
N SER A 38 -7.54 -6.31 17.74
CA SER A 38 -8.79 -6.19 18.52
C SER A 38 -9.22 -7.51 19.17
N ARG A 39 -8.89 -8.66 18.55
CA ARG A 39 -9.20 -10.01 19.02
C ARG A 39 -8.01 -10.75 19.63
N LEU A 40 -6.89 -10.07 19.83
CA LEU A 40 -5.65 -10.71 20.29
C LEU A 40 -5.83 -11.42 21.65
N GLY A 41 -6.72 -10.92 22.50
CA GLY A 41 -7.04 -11.56 23.79
C GLY A 41 -7.59 -12.97 23.65
N SER A 42 -8.64 -13.15 22.84
CA SER A 42 -9.21 -14.47 22.55
C SER A 42 -8.25 -15.35 21.75
N GLU A 43 -7.52 -14.77 20.77
CA GLU A 43 -6.54 -15.51 19.96
C GLU A 43 -5.39 -16.11 20.79
N LEU A 44 -4.93 -15.40 21.82
CA LEU A 44 -3.82 -15.85 22.69
C LEU A 44 -4.26 -16.60 23.93
N SER A 45 -5.55 -16.61 24.27
CA SER A 45 -6.06 -17.27 25.49
C SER A 45 -5.67 -18.75 25.60
N GLY A 46 -5.67 -19.47 24.48
CA GLY A 46 -5.31 -20.90 24.41
C GLY A 46 -3.82 -21.20 24.59
N TYR A 47 -2.97 -20.19 24.77
CA TYR A 47 -1.52 -20.38 24.92
C TYR A 47 -1.00 -20.05 26.32
N LYS A 48 -1.85 -19.58 27.22
CA LYS A 48 -1.45 -19.25 28.61
C LYS A 48 -0.83 -20.45 29.33
N ASP A 49 -1.49 -21.58 29.23
CA ASP A 49 -1.02 -22.83 29.86
C ASP A 49 0.11 -23.52 29.06
N LYS A 50 0.51 -22.91 27.95
CA LYS A 50 1.60 -23.37 27.06
C LYS A 50 2.86 -22.52 27.17
N GLY A 51 3.01 -21.76 28.24
CA GLY A 51 4.19 -20.96 28.53
C GLY A 51 4.21 -19.57 27.92
N LEU A 52 3.10 -19.06 27.38
CA LEU A 52 3.02 -17.65 26.97
C LEU A 52 3.02 -16.74 28.20
N VAL A 53 4.05 -15.91 28.33
CA VAL A 53 4.26 -15.02 29.50
C VAL A 53 4.15 -13.53 29.17
N GLY A 54 4.10 -13.16 27.89
CA GLY A 54 4.03 -11.74 27.50
C GLY A 54 3.84 -11.51 26.01
N MET A 55 3.75 -10.23 25.68
CA MET A 55 3.65 -9.74 24.29
C MET A 55 4.65 -8.61 24.05
N GLY A 56 5.13 -8.47 22.83
CA GLY A 56 6.09 -7.43 22.44
C GLY A 56 5.98 -7.06 20.96
N THR A 57 6.75 -6.07 20.53
CA THR A 57 6.93 -5.70 19.12
C THR A 57 8.41 -5.67 18.77
N LEU A 58 8.74 -6.07 17.55
CA LEU A 58 10.10 -6.11 16.99
C LEU A 58 10.23 -5.22 15.74
N SER A 59 9.42 -4.18 15.63
CA SER A 59 9.44 -3.29 14.47
C SER A 59 10.79 -2.63 14.23
N GLU A 60 11.21 -2.55 12.96
CA GLU A 60 12.47 -1.92 12.54
C GLU A 60 12.37 -0.38 12.45
N GLY A 61 11.20 0.20 12.73
CA GLY A 61 10.93 1.63 12.86
C GLY A 61 9.57 1.87 13.49
N LEU A 62 9.50 2.83 14.41
CA LEU A 62 8.31 3.16 15.21
C LEU A 62 7.70 4.52 14.86
N GLU A 63 8.28 5.24 13.91
CA GLU A 63 7.85 6.59 13.54
C GLU A 63 6.61 6.61 12.63
N THR A 64 6.01 5.46 12.33
CA THR A 64 4.87 5.30 11.43
C THR A 64 3.72 4.59 12.12
N ASN A 65 2.53 4.63 11.50
CA ASN A 65 1.36 3.84 11.91
C ASN A 65 0.94 3.99 13.38
N PRO A 66 0.77 5.21 13.91
CA PRO A 66 0.44 5.44 15.32
C PRO A 66 -0.86 4.76 15.77
N LEU A 67 -1.83 4.59 14.87
CA LEU A 67 -3.06 3.87 15.14
C LEU A 67 -2.81 2.41 15.55
N HIS A 68 -1.94 1.73 14.80
CA HIS A 68 -1.59 0.34 15.02
C HIS A 68 -0.87 0.15 16.36
N TYR A 69 0.17 0.95 16.62
CA TYR A 69 0.96 0.84 17.86
C TYR A 69 0.19 1.27 19.10
N ALA A 70 -0.73 2.25 18.98
CA ALA A 70 -1.60 2.62 20.09
C ALA A 70 -2.53 1.46 20.47
N LEU A 71 -3.16 0.81 19.48
CA LEU A 71 -4.00 -0.36 19.74
C LEU A 71 -3.18 -1.50 20.34
N PHE A 72 -2.00 -1.80 19.76
CA PHE A 72 -1.10 -2.81 20.31
C PHE A 72 -0.76 -2.53 21.77
N SER A 73 -0.40 -1.29 22.11
CA SER A 73 -0.07 -0.88 23.48
C SER A 73 -1.24 -1.08 24.44
N ASP A 74 -2.46 -0.74 24.04
CA ASP A 74 -3.66 -0.98 24.85
C ASP A 74 -3.89 -2.48 25.06
N ARG A 75 -3.54 -3.33 24.08
CA ARG A 75 -3.67 -4.80 24.20
C ARG A 75 -2.74 -5.43 25.21
N LEU A 76 -1.63 -4.78 25.55
CA LEU A 76 -0.72 -5.26 26.62
C LEU A 76 -1.39 -5.29 28.00
N TRP A 77 -2.41 -4.46 28.20
CA TRP A 77 -3.09 -4.27 29.49
C TRP A 77 -4.48 -4.89 29.57
N THR A 78 -5.05 -5.35 28.43
CA THR A 78 -6.41 -5.89 28.39
C THR A 78 -6.43 -7.27 27.75
N ARG A 79 -7.20 -8.20 28.33
CA ARG A 79 -7.36 -9.57 27.84
C ARG A 79 -8.63 -9.77 27.03
N GLU A 80 -9.64 -8.96 27.27
CA GLU A 80 -10.93 -9.01 26.57
C GLU A 80 -10.78 -8.48 25.15
N ASP A 81 -11.56 -8.98 24.22
CA ASP A 81 -11.64 -8.45 22.87
C ASP A 81 -12.16 -7.01 22.88
N ILE A 82 -11.64 -6.19 21.96
CA ILE A 82 -11.96 -4.76 21.90
C ILE A 82 -12.94 -4.49 20.75
N SER A 83 -14.00 -3.74 21.02
CA SER A 83 -14.83 -3.16 19.96
C SER A 83 -14.03 -2.09 19.22
N VAL A 84 -13.64 -2.38 17.97
CA VAL A 84 -12.84 -1.46 17.14
C VAL A 84 -13.51 -0.09 17.05
N ARG A 85 -14.81 -0.03 16.79
CA ARG A 85 -15.54 1.23 16.63
C ARG A 85 -15.50 2.10 17.90
N GLU A 86 -15.72 1.51 19.07
CA GLU A 86 -15.67 2.23 20.34
C GLU A 86 -14.24 2.70 20.64
N TRP A 87 -13.27 1.83 20.38
CA TRP A 87 -11.87 2.14 20.59
C TRP A 87 -11.40 3.29 19.71
N LEU A 88 -11.77 3.33 18.43
CA LEU A 88 -11.44 4.43 17.52
C LEU A 88 -11.98 5.78 18.00
N GLY A 89 -13.17 5.79 18.59
CA GLY A 89 -13.73 6.99 19.23
C GLY A 89 -12.91 7.46 20.43
N LYS A 90 -12.41 6.52 21.26
CA LYS A 90 -11.50 6.82 22.37
C LYS A 90 -10.15 7.31 21.89
N TYR A 91 -9.55 6.60 20.92
CA TYR A 91 -8.29 6.97 20.28
C TYR A 91 -8.32 8.40 19.72
N ALA A 92 -9.37 8.75 18.94
CA ALA A 92 -9.51 10.09 18.41
C ALA A 92 -9.61 11.16 19.52
N ARG A 93 -10.34 10.90 20.62
CA ARG A 93 -10.41 11.82 21.76
C ARG A 93 -9.05 12.02 22.45
N GLN A 94 -8.32 10.94 22.68
CA GLN A 94 -7.01 11.00 23.31
C GLN A 94 -6.01 11.73 22.41
N ARG A 95 -6.02 11.44 21.12
CA ARG A 95 -5.06 11.96 20.15
C ARG A 95 -5.30 13.42 19.77
N TYR A 96 -6.58 13.84 19.64
CA TYR A 96 -6.93 15.18 19.18
C TYR A 96 -7.63 16.04 20.22
N GLY A 97 -7.91 15.50 21.42
CA GLY A 97 -8.63 16.18 22.49
C GLY A 97 -10.16 16.08 22.38
N PHE A 98 -10.68 15.66 21.23
CA PHE A 98 -12.09 15.32 20.96
C PHE A 98 -12.16 14.38 19.74
N ALA A 99 -13.35 13.87 19.43
CA ALA A 99 -13.54 12.91 18.33
C ALA A 99 -14.40 13.53 17.20
N PRO A 100 -13.79 14.21 16.20
CA PRO A 100 -14.53 14.73 15.07
C PRO A 100 -15.21 13.59 14.32
N LYS A 101 -16.51 13.67 14.06
CA LYS A 101 -17.27 12.59 13.40
C LYS A 101 -16.68 12.17 12.06
N ALA A 102 -16.21 13.14 11.25
CA ALA A 102 -15.60 12.86 9.96
C ALA A 102 -14.30 12.07 10.10
N VAL A 103 -13.48 12.36 11.13
CA VAL A 103 -12.23 11.63 11.39
C VAL A 103 -12.50 10.24 11.92
N VAL A 104 -13.43 10.07 12.85
CA VAL A 104 -13.80 8.73 13.36
C VAL A 104 -14.25 7.83 12.20
N LYS A 105 -15.09 8.37 11.29
CA LYS A 105 -15.50 7.63 10.08
C LYS A 105 -14.33 7.33 9.15
N ALA A 106 -13.37 8.23 9.00
CA ALA A 106 -12.15 7.99 8.22
C ALA A 106 -11.30 6.87 8.86
N LEU A 107 -11.14 6.87 10.17
CA LEU A 107 -10.46 5.82 10.93
C LEU A 107 -11.17 4.46 10.80
N GLU A 108 -12.50 4.42 10.81
CA GLU A 108 -13.29 3.19 10.56
C GLU A 108 -12.98 2.63 9.15
N VAL A 109 -12.94 3.49 8.13
CA VAL A 109 -12.58 3.10 6.77
C VAL A 109 -11.15 2.56 6.69
N LEU A 110 -10.17 3.28 7.25
CA LEU A 110 -8.77 2.82 7.27
C LEU A 110 -8.62 1.49 8.01
N SER A 111 -9.33 1.30 9.13
CA SER A 111 -9.27 0.08 9.93
C SER A 111 -9.84 -1.14 9.22
N SER A 112 -10.79 -0.97 8.33
CA SER A 112 -11.40 -2.06 7.53
C SER A 112 -10.70 -2.29 6.19
N SER A 113 -9.81 -1.39 5.76
CA SER A 113 -9.07 -1.47 4.50
C SER A 113 -7.57 -1.63 4.74
N ILE A 114 -6.78 -0.54 4.70
CA ILE A 114 -5.30 -0.61 4.75
C ILE A 114 -4.75 -1.18 6.08
N TYR A 115 -5.48 -0.99 7.19
CA TYR A 115 -5.15 -1.61 8.49
C TYR A 115 -5.78 -2.99 8.71
N ASN A 116 -6.27 -3.62 7.62
CA ASN A 116 -6.80 -4.99 7.63
C ASN A 116 -6.09 -5.83 6.56
N PRO A 117 -4.80 -6.10 6.70
CA PRO A 117 -4.03 -6.81 5.70
C PRO A 117 -4.50 -8.26 5.57
N VAL A 118 -4.37 -8.79 4.35
CA VAL A 118 -4.47 -10.23 4.11
C VAL A 118 -3.32 -10.96 4.82
N ARG A 119 -3.52 -12.21 5.17
CA ARG A 119 -2.59 -12.98 6.00
C ARG A 119 -1.18 -13.12 5.40
N SER A 120 -1.07 -13.11 4.08
CA SER A 120 0.20 -13.19 3.34
C SER A 120 0.94 -11.86 3.23
N GLN A 121 0.31 -10.75 3.66
CA GLN A 121 0.91 -9.43 3.56
C GLN A 121 1.85 -9.19 4.74
N GLU A 122 3.12 -8.98 4.46
CA GLU A 122 4.15 -8.61 5.42
C GLU A 122 4.61 -7.17 5.17
N GLY A 123 4.30 -6.27 6.11
CA GLY A 123 4.62 -4.85 6.00
C GLY A 123 3.70 -4.07 5.05
N CYS A 124 3.98 -2.79 4.88
CA CYS A 124 3.17 -1.90 4.06
C CYS A 124 3.30 -2.21 2.56
N THR A 125 2.26 -1.87 1.78
CA THR A 125 2.40 -1.76 0.33
C THR A 125 3.28 -0.56 0.01
N GLU A 126 4.44 -0.80 -0.58
CA GLU A 126 5.41 0.25 -0.85
C GLU A 126 4.96 1.16 -1.99
N SER A 127 5.24 2.45 -1.84
CA SER A 127 4.99 3.42 -2.91
C SER A 127 5.95 3.22 -4.08
N ILE A 128 5.40 3.17 -5.29
CA ILE A 128 6.24 3.14 -6.50
C ILE A 128 7.08 4.40 -6.68
N ILE A 129 6.69 5.52 -6.04
CA ILE A 129 7.49 6.77 -6.07
C ILE A 129 8.90 6.50 -5.55
N CYS A 130 9.03 5.67 -4.50
CA CYS A 130 10.31 5.32 -3.90
C CYS A 130 11.11 4.29 -4.72
N ALA A 131 10.49 3.67 -5.71
CA ALA A 131 11.11 2.59 -6.47
C ALA A 131 12.10 3.08 -7.51
N ARG A 132 12.99 2.18 -7.95
CA ARG A 132 13.69 2.33 -9.22
C ARG A 132 12.69 2.22 -10.36
N PRO A 133 12.57 3.24 -11.22
CA PRO A 133 11.54 3.30 -12.23
C PRO A 133 11.62 2.16 -13.26
N SER A 134 10.46 1.59 -13.54
CA SER A 134 10.23 0.70 -14.69
C SER A 134 8.74 0.71 -15.05
N TRP A 135 8.37 0.27 -16.25
CA TRP A 135 6.96 0.19 -16.66
C TRP A 135 6.12 -0.80 -15.83
N ASN A 136 6.77 -1.84 -15.29
CA ASN A 136 6.11 -2.92 -14.54
C ASN A 136 6.39 -2.84 -13.04
N VAL A 137 6.85 -1.69 -12.55
CA VAL A 137 7.16 -1.52 -11.13
C VAL A 137 5.91 -1.67 -10.26
N ARG A 138 6.02 -2.46 -9.20
CA ARG A 138 4.93 -2.67 -8.25
C ARG A 138 5.32 -2.34 -6.81
N LYS A 139 6.62 -2.39 -6.50
CA LYS A 139 7.20 -2.16 -5.17
C LYS A 139 8.56 -1.49 -5.26
N ALA A 140 9.00 -0.85 -4.20
CA ALA A 140 10.29 -0.17 -4.14
C ALA A 140 11.42 -1.13 -3.82
N SER A 141 11.29 -1.93 -2.78
CA SER A 141 12.33 -2.85 -2.33
C SER A 141 12.14 -4.27 -2.88
N THR A 142 13.14 -5.12 -2.64
CA THR A 142 13.07 -6.55 -2.98
C THR A 142 12.26 -7.35 -1.96
N TRP A 143 12.01 -6.79 -0.78
CA TRP A 143 11.44 -7.52 0.35
C TRP A 143 9.90 -7.52 0.38
N SER A 144 9.26 -6.37 0.23
CA SER A 144 7.82 -6.25 0.44
C SER A 144 6.97 -6.88 -0.67
N SER A 145 5.68 -7.04 -0.42
CA SER A 145 4.70 -7.38 -1.45
C SER A 145 4.41 -6.17 -2.34
N GLY A 146 4.31 -6.41 -3.66
CA GLY A 146 3.84 -5.41 -4.62
C GLY A 146 2.32 -5.38 -4.77
N GLU A 147 1.60 -6.26 -4.08
CA GLU A 147 0.16 -6.37 -4.19
C GLU A 147 -0.54 -5.37 -3.25
N ARG A 148 -1.59 -4.74 -3.77
CA ARG A 148 -2.47 -3.87 -3.00
C ARG A 148 -3.67 -4.68 -2.54
N TYR A 149 -3.74 -4.95 -1.24
CA TYR A 149 -4.79 -5.76 -0.60
C TYR A 149 -6.00 -4.94 -0.14
N TYR A 150 -5.98 -3.62 -0.37
CA TYR A 150 -7.02 -2.68 0.02
C TYR A 150 -7.51 -1.87 -1.19
N HIS A 151 -8.70 -1.30 -1.09
CA HIS A 151 -9.23 -0.40 -2.11
C HIS A 151 -8.58 0.98 -2.01
N LEU A 152 -8.03 1.46 -3.14
CA LEU A 152 -7.33 2.75 -3.17
C LEU A 152 -8.28 3.92 -2.88
N GLY A 153 -9.53 3.82 -3.31
CA GLY A 153 -10.57 4.80 -3.04
C GLY A 153 -10.91 4.98 -1.55
N ASP A 154 -10.73 3.95 -0.73
CA ASP A 154 -10.90 4.06 0.72
C ASP A 154 -9.89 5.03 1.33
N ILE A 155 -8.66 5.04 0.84
CA ILE A 155 -7.63 5.98 1.29
C ILE A 155 -8.01 7.41 0.90
N VAL A 156 -8.49 7.61 -0.33
CA VAL A 156 -8.99 8.90 -0.81
C VAL A 156 -10.16 9.39 0.05
N LYS A 157 -11.10 8.49 0.38
CA LYS A 157 -12.25 8.79 1.25
C LYS A 157 -11.81 9.17 2.66
N ALA A 158 -10.84 8.47 3.23
CA ALA A 158 -10.27 8.81 4.52
C ALA A 158 -9.57 10.18 4.50
N ALA A 159 -8.72 10.45 3.49
CA ALA A 159 -8.08 11.74 3.30
C ALA A 159 -9.08 12.90 3.22
N ARG A 160 -10.17 12.72 2.46
CA ARG A 160 -11.26 13.70 2.39
C ARG A 160 -11.97 13.89 3.74
N GLY A 161 -12.09 12.82 4.53
CA GLY A 161 -12.65 12.88 5.88
C GLY A 161 -11.81 13.75 6.83
N TYR A 162 -10.49 13.57 6.81
CA TYR A 162 -9.54 14.40 7.58
C TYR A 162 -9.56 15.85 7.10
N LEU A 163 -9.51 16.09 5.79
CA LEU A 163 -9.60 17.45 5.23
C LEU A 163 -10.90 18.14 5.57
N LYS A 164 -12.03 17.43 5.51
CA LYS A 164 -13.33 18.00 5.93
C LYS A 164 -13.27 18.45 7.37
N ALA A 165 -12.77 17.62 8.28
CA ALA A 165 -12.64 17.99 9.69
C ALA A 165 -11.73 19.20 9.89
N ALA A 166 -10.62 19.28 9.16
CA ALA A 166 -9.69 20.41 9.21
C ALA A 166 -10.28 21.69 8.64
N ASN A 167 -11.05 21.62 7.56
CA ASN A 167 -11.74 22.78 6.97
C ASN A 167 -12.90 23.26 7.87
N ASP A 168 -13.65 22.33 8.48
CA ASP A 168 -14.72 22.68 9.43
C ASP A 168 -14.16 23.30 10.73
N GLN A 169 -12.95 22.87 11.14
CA GLN A 169 -12.26 23.29 12.37
C GLN A 169 -10.77 23.52 12.16
N PRO A 170 -10.33 24.64 11.57
CA PRO A 170 -8.92 24.88 11.22
C PRO A 170 -7.93 24.78 12.39
N ASN A 171 -8.38 25.03 13.62
CA ASN A 171 -7.54 24.89 14.82
C ASN A 171 -7.07 23.44 15.09
N LEU A 172 -7.70 22.42 14.47
CA LEU A 172 -7.24 21.05 14.56
C LEU A 172 -5.81 20.88 14.03
N VAL A 173 -5.46 21.57 12.95
CA VAL A 173 -4.13 21.47 12.31
C VAL A 173 -3.01 22.03 13.21
N LYS A 174 -3.35 22.85 14.22
CA LYS A 174 -2.39 23.29 15.24
C LYS A 174 -1.96 22.18 16.18
N LYS A 175 -2.75 21.09 16.29
CA LYS A 175 -2.38 19.89 17.05
C LYS A 175 -1.43 19.04 16.20
N GLU A 176 -0.23 18.80 16.71
CA GLU A 176 0.81 18.05 16.01
C GLU A 176 0.35 16.66 15.56
N THR A 177 -0.35 15.96 16.45
CA THR A 177 -0.88 14.61 16.14
C THR A 177 -1.91 14.60 15.02
N PHE A 178 -2.79 15.61 14.97
CA PHE A 178 -3.77 15.72 13.89
C PHE A 178 -3.09 16.13 12.57
N ARG A 179 -2.14 17.07 12.63
CA ARG A 179 -1.36 17.50 11.47
C ARG A 179 -0.58 16.34 10.87
N TYR A 180 0.10 15.56 11.70
CA TYR A 180 0.78 14.33 11.28
C TYR A 180 -0.18 13.40 10.51
N ASP A 181 -1.33 13.06 11.12
CA ASP A 181 -2.28 12.11 10.53
C ASP A 181 -2.90 12.64 9.23
N LEU A 182 -3.17 13.95 9.14
CA LEU A 182 -3.64 14.60 7.91
C LEU A 182 -2.57 14.49 6.79
N VAL A 183 -1.32 14.80 7.10
CA VAL A 183 -0.22 14.69 6.13
C VAL A 183 -0.06 13.23 5.70
N ASP A 184 -0.08 12.28 6.64
CA ASP A 184 0.17 10.87 6.36
C ASP A 184 -0.93 10.25 5.48
N VAL A 185 -2.21 10.53 5.76
CA VAL A 185 -3.32 9.98 4.96
C VAL A 185 -3.36 10.59 3.55
N VAL A 186 -3.05 11.89 3.40
CA VAL A 186 -2.97 12.53 2.08
C VAL A 186 -1.75 12.02 1.32
N ARG A 187 -0.58 11.87 1.96
CA ARG A 187 0.61 11.22 1.40
C ARG A 187 0.29 9.83 0.85
N GLN A 188 -0.43 9.01 1.63
CA GLN A 188 -0.81 7.66 1.18
C GLN A 188 -1.72 7.72 -0.05
N ALA A 189 -2.70 8.63 -0.08
CA ALA A 189 -3.57 8.80 -1.25
C ALA A 189 -2.78 9.20 -2.51
N LEU A 190 -1.77 10.08 -2.38
CA LEU A 190 -0.89 10.44 -3.49
C LEU A 190 0.03 9.28 -3.92
N ALA A 191 0.54 8.51 -2.96
CA ALA A 191 1.36 7.33 -3.24
C ALA A 191 0.58 6.29 -4.08
N ASP A 192 -0.70 6.10 -3.75
CA ASP A 192 -1.59 5.21 -4.48
C ASP A 192 -1.96 5.78 -5.86
N ALA A 193 -2.21 7.09 -5.95
CA ALA A 193 -2.49 7.77 -7.21
C ALA A 193 -1.32 7.71 -8.21
N ALA A 194 -0.08 7.65 -7.73
CA ALA A 194 1.10 7.51 -8.58
C ALA A 194 1.08 6.21 -9.38
N PHE A 195 0.59 5.11 -8.78
CA PHE A 195 0.45 3.83 -9.47
C PHE A 195 -0.53 3.91 -10.64
N TYR A 196 -1.70 4.50 -10.43
CA TYR A 196 -2.68 4.75 -11.48
C TYR A 196 -2.09 5.66 -12.56
N GLN A 197 -1.45 6.77 -12.17
CA GLN A 197 -0.90 7.74 -13.11
C GLN A 197 0.23 7.15 -13.99
N LEU A 198 1.04 6.23 -13.46
CA LEU A 198 2.07 5.53 -14.24
C LEU A 198 1.45 4.73 -15.38
N GLN A 199 0.31 4.09 -15.16
CA GLN A 199 -0.39 3.35 -16.20
C GLN A 199 -0.91 4.29 -17.30
N GLN A 200 -1.38 5.49 -16.95
CA GLN A 200 -1.76 6.51 -17.94
C GLN A 200 -0.55 6.99 -18.77
N VAL A 201 0.62 7.13 -18.14
CA VAL A 201 1.87 7.45 -18.87
C VAL A 201 2.24 6.31 -19.82
N ARG A 202 2.16 5.06 -19.34
CA ARG A 202 2.45 3.87 -20.14
C ARG A 202 1.52 3.74 -21.33
N SER A 203 0.22 3.88 -21.14
CA SER A 203 -0.77 3.83 -22.23
C SER A 203 -0.48 4.86 -23.31
N ALA A 204 -0.14 6.10 -22.93
CA ALA A 204 0.24 7.13 -23.89
C ALA A 204 1.58 6.81 -24.61
N PHE A 205 2.53 6.17 -23.92
CA PHE A 205 3.79 5.70 -24.52
C PHE A 205 3.52 4.59 -25.55
N ASP A 206 2.75 3.58 -25.18
CA ASP A 206 2.46 2.41 -26.01
C ASP A 206 1.63 2.77 -27.26
N SER A 207 0.77 3.81 -27.15
CA SER A 207 0.02 4.36 -28.31
C SER A 207 0.86 5.22 -29.26
N GLY A 208 2.09 5.59 -28.88
CA GLY A 208 2.93 6.49 -29.68
C GLY A 208 2.48 7.96 -29.63
N ASP A 209 1.50 8.33 -28.81
CA ASP A 209 1.01 9.72 -28.69
C ASP A 209 1.95 10.58 -27.85
N LEU A 210 2.82 11.31 -28.53
CA LEU A 210 3.81 12.18 -27.91
C LEU A 210 3.20 13.30 -27.08
N ALA A 211 2.04 13.84 -27.48
CA ALA A 211 1.38 14.93 -26.77
C ALA A 211 0.74 14.41 -25.47
N ALA A 212 0.02 13.29 -25.56
CA ALA A 212 -0.52 12.59 -24.38
C ALA A 212 0.58 12.17 -23.44
N TYR A 213 1.67 11.56 -23.94
CA TYR A 213 2.82 11.16 -23.14
C TYR A 213 3.38 12.32 -22.30
N ARG A 214 3.70 13.46 -22.96
CA ARG A 214 4.20 14.66 -22.26
C ARG A 214 3.22 15.15 -21.19
N LYS A 215 1.93 15.15 -21.49
CA LYS A 215 0.87 15.56 -20.55
C LYS A 215 0.84 14.64 -19.33
N GLN A 216 0.85 13.32 -19.52
CA GLN A 216 0.76 12.35 -18.44
C GLN A 216 2.05 12.30 -17.59
N VAL A 217 3.23 12.43 -18.21
CA VAL A 217 4.52 12.59 -17.50
C VAL A 217 4.51 13.83 -16.62
N LYS A 218 4.07 14.98 -17.14
CA LYS A 218 3.96 16.22 -16.35
C LYS A 218 3.06 16.01 -15.13
N ARG A 219 1.94 15.33 -15.27
CA ARG A 219 1.02 15.01 -14.16
C ARG A 219 1.70 14.11 -13.11
N PHE A 220 2.41 13.07 -13.54
CA PHE A 220 3.14 12.18 -12.64
C PHE A 220 4.22 12.91 -11.85
N LEU A 221 5.06 13.70 -12.52
CA LEU A 221 6.12 14.46 -11.86
C LEU A 221 5.58 15.58 -10.94
N SER A 222 4.46 16.21 -11.31
CA SER A 222 3.76 17.17 -10.44
C SER A 222 3.26 16.53 -9.17
N LEU A 223 2.72 15.30 -9.25
CA LEU A 223 2.26 14.55 -8.08
C LEU A 223 3.40 14.29 -7.08
N ILE A 224 4.59 13.90 -7.57
CA ILE A 224 5.77 13.70 -6.71
C ILE A 224 6.21 15.03 -6.08
N SER A 225 6.24 16.11 -6.85
CA SER A 225 6.62 17.44 -6.32
C SER A 225 5.61 17.95 -5.29
N ASP A 226 4.33 17.71 -5.50
CA ASP A 226 3.26 18.10 -4.57
C ASP A 226 3.29 17.23 -3.29
N MET A 227 3.68 15.96 -3.39
CA MET A 227 3.95 15.12 -2.22
C MET A 227 5.09 15.69 -1.39
N ASP A 228 6.22 16.08 -2.00
CA ASP A 228 7.34 16.70 -1.27
C ASP A 228 6.90 17.97 -0.55
N ALA A 229 6.14 18.83 -1.22
CA ALA A 229 5.61 20.06 -0.64
C ALA A 229 4.65 19.80 0.54
N LEU A 230 3.82 18.76 0.47
CA LEU A 230 2.96 18.35 1.57
C LEU A 230 3.77 17.86 2.76
N LEU A 231 4.72 16.96 2.53
CA LEU A 231 5.59 16.39 3.55
C LEU A 231 6.43 17.46 4.25
N ALA A 232 6.85 18.50 3.52
CA ALA A 232 7.60 19.63 4.08
C ALA A 232 6.83 20.40 5.16
N THR A 233 5.52 20.25 5.25
CA THR A 233 4.69 20.98 6.23
C THR A 233 4.69 20.39 7.64
N ASP A 234 5.28 19.20 7.84
CA ASP A 234 5.34 18.57 9.16
C ASP A 234 6.75 18.04 9.47
N SER A 235 7.24 18.29 10.70
CA SER A 235 8.60 17.97 11.15
C SER A 235 8.93 16.47 11.14
N GLN A 236 7.93 15.61 11.21
CA GLN A 236 8.12 14.15 11.23
C GLN A 236 8.43 13.58 9.83
N PHE A 237 8.18 14.36 8.77
CA PHE A 237 8.40 13.95 7.40
C PHE A 237 9.56 14.71 6.73
N LEU A 238 10.58 15.13 7.48
CA LEU A 238 11.73 15.88 6.97
C LEU A 238 13.00 15.02 6.94
N LEU A 239 13.64 14.93 5.78
CA LEU A 239 14.96 14.30 5.65
C LEU A 239 15.99 14.98 6.57
N GLY A 240 15.89 16.29 6.76
CA GLY A 240 16.78 17.04 7.63
C GLY A 240 16.77 16.59 9.08
N THR A 241 15.63 16.12 9.60
CA THR A 241 15.52 15.58 10.97
C THR A 241 16.36 14.30 11.12
N TRP A 242 16.28 13.39 10.16
CA TRP A 242 17.08 12.18 10.09
C TRP A 242 18.58 12.49 9.95
N GLN A 243 18.91 13.35 9.00
CA GLN A 243 20.27 13.79 8.73
C GLN A 243 20.91 14.45 9.96
N LYS A 244 20.18 15.36 10.62
CA LYS A 244 20.70 16.03 11.83
C LYS A 244 21.05 15.04 12.93
N ARG A 245 20.17 14.06 13.18
CA ARG A 245 20.45 13.02 14.19
C ARG A 245 21.73 12.26 13.88
N ALA A 246 22.00 11.95 12.62
CA ALA A 246 23.22 11.28 12.21
C ALA A 246 24.46 12.20 12.36
N LEU A 247 24.36 13.47 11.96
CA LEU A 247 25.43 14.45 12.09
C LEU A 247 25.82 14.71 13.55
N ASP A 248 24.86 14.62 14.47
CA ASP A 248 25.12 14.83 15.91
C ASP A 248 26.00 13.72 16.53
N TRP A 249 26.20 12.58 15.83
CA TRP A 249 27.10 11.50 16.26
C TRP A 249 28.57 11.72 15.88
N GLY A 250 28.87 12.64 14.95
CA GLY A 250 30.24 12.92 14.52
C GLY A 250 30.81 14.12 15.27
N ASP A 251 32.05 14.03 15.74
CA ASP A 251 32.79 15.11 16.41
C ASP A 251 33.55 15.97 15.39
N SER A 252 34.20 15.33 14.43
CA SER A 252 34.97 15.99 13.37
C SER A 252 34.15 16.22 12.08
N ARG A 253 34.65 17.11 11.20
CA ARG A 253 34.08 17.33 9.88
C ARG A 253 34.07 16.05 9.03
N GLN A 254 35.11 15.21 9.17
CA GLN A 254 35.22 13.96 8.44
C GLN A 254 34.19 12.94 8.91
N GLU A 255 34.04 12.80 10.24
CA GLU A 255 33.02 11.93 10.84
C GLU A 255 31.61 12.37 10.47
N LYS A 256 31.31 13.66 10.55
CA LYS A 256 30.01 14.20 10.12
C LYS A 256 29.70 13.87 8.66
N ALA A 257 30.68 13.99 7.78
CA ALA A 257 30.52 13.62 6.35
C ALA A 257 30.26 12.13 6.17
N LEU A 258 30.93 11.28 6.96
CA LEU A 258 30.70 9.83 6.95
C LEU A 258 29.30 9.48 7.49
N MET A 259 28.88 10.09 8.59
CA MET A 259 27.54 9.88 9.19
C MET A 259 26.45 10.34 8.24
N ASP A 260 26.60 11.49 7.57
CA ASP A 260 25.67 11.99 6.55
C ASP A 260 25.52 11.01 5.39
N LYS A 261 26.66 10.57 4.83
CA LYS A 261 26.67 9.59 3.74
C LYS A 261 25.98 8.28 4.16
N SER A 262 26.33 7.74 5.32
CA SER A 262 25.80 6.49 5.85
C SER A 262 24.30 6.58 6.11
N ALA A 263 23.83 7.70 6.69
CA ALA A 263 22.41 7.95 6.96
C ALA A 263 21.57 8.02 5.70
N LYS A 264 22.08 8.71 4.66
CA LYS A 264 21.40 8.78 3.36
C LYS A 264 21.40 7.42 2.65
N MET A 265 22.53 6.68 2.70
CA MET A 265 22.60 5.34 2.10
C MET A 265 21.63 4.37 2.75
N LEU A 266 21.51 4.38 4.08
CA LEU A 266 20.62 3.46 4.81
C LEU A 266 19.16 3.53 4.33
N ILE A 267 18.68 4.72 4.01
CA ILE A 267 17.27 4.94 3.57
C ILE A 267 17.10 4.97 2.04
N THR A 268 18.15 4.66 1.28
CA THR A 268 18.15 4.69 -0.18
C THR A 268 18.78 3.42 -0.76
N THR A 269 20.06 3.48 -1.11
CA THR A 269 20.77 2.39 -1.79
C THR A 269 21.16 1.22 -0.89
N TRP A 270 21.09 1.39 0.42
CA TRP A 270 21.54 0.48 1.47
C TRP A 270 23.07 0.32 1.52
N ILE A 271 23.70 0.09 0.38
CA ILE A 271 25.17 -0.02 0.22
C ILE A 271 25.63 0.73 -1.03
N ASP A 272 26.93 1.03 -1.13
CA ASP A 272 27.56 1.70 -2.29
C ASP A 272 28.08 0.74 -3.37
N GLN A 273 28.07 -0.56 -3.12
CA GLN A 273 28.48 -1.58 -4.09
C GLN A 273 27.39 -1.91 -5.11
N VAL A 274 27.77 -2.34 -6.29
CA VAL A 274 26.89 -2.76 -7.38
C VAL A 274 27.34 -4.14 -7.87
N PRO A 275 26.47 -5.13 -8.09
CA PRO A 275 25.01 -5.10 -7.90
C PRO A 275 24.57 -5.09 -6.43
N ARG A 276 23.40 -4.50 -6.16
CA ARG A 276 22.81 -4.39 -4.82
C ARG A 276 21.62 -5.32 -4.68
N SER A 277 21.52 -6.01 -3.54
CA SER A 277 20.40 -6.91 -3.23
C SER A 277 19.27 -6.24 -2.44
N LEU A 278 19.54 -5.16 -1.71
CA LEU A 278 18.61 -4.50 -0.78
C LEU A 278 18.35 -3.03 -1.12
N ASN A 279 18.27 -2.69 -2.42
CA ASN A 279 17.91 -1.31 -2.79
C ASN A 279 16.58 -0.90 -2.20
N ASP A 280 16.53 0.33 -1.70
CA ASP A 280 15.33 0.98 -1.20
C ASP A 280 14.60 0.19 -0.09
N TYR A 281 15.31 -0.70 0.62
CA TYR A 281 14.73 -1.51 1.70
C TYR A 281 14.12 -0.64 2.81
N SER A 282 14.85 0.38 3.24
CA SER A 282 14.40 1.33 4.25
C SER A 282 13.81 2.61 3.65
N ASN A 283 13.10 2.50 2.53
CA ASN A 283 12.58 3.67 1.82
C ASN A 283 11.69 4.55 2.71
N ARG A 284 11.82 5.86 2.53
CA ARG A 284 11.07 6.88 3.26
C ARG A 284 10.43 7.86 2.28
N GLN A 285 9.21 8.26 2.57
CA GLN A 285 8.58 9.38 1.90
C GLN A 285 8.73 10.60 2.79
N TRP A 286 9.89 11.29 2.67
CA TRP A 286 10.23 12.49 3.40
C TRP A 286 10.55 13.64 2.45
N ALA A 287 10.16 14.85 2.83
CA ALA A 287 10.53 16.07 2.09
C ALA A 287 12.05 16.21 2.01
N GLY A 288 12.53 16.58 0.85
CA GLY A 288 13.94 16.58 0.51
C GLY A 288 14.45 15.24 -0.06
N LEU A 289 13.98 14.09 0.45
CA LEU A 289 14.28 12.79 -0.16
C LEU A 289 13.42 12.58 -1.41
N VAL A 290 12.13 12.93 -1.33
CA VAL A 290 11.21 12.81 -2.46
C VAL A 290 11.63 13.72 -3.61
N SER A 291 11.99 14.98 -3.33
CA SER A 291 12.40 15.94 -4.36
C SER A 291 13.80 15.68 -4.93
N ASP A 292 14.77 15.29 -4.10
CA ASP A 292 16.18 15.24 -4.52
C ASP A 292 16.67 13.85 -4.92
N PHE A 293 15.95 12.79 -4.53
CA PHE A 293 16.32 11.41 -4.82
C PHE A 293 15.33 10.70 -5.74
N TYR A 294 14.04 10.64 -5.36
CA TYR A 294 13.07 9.90 -6.15
C TYR A 294 12.58 10.66 -7.40
N LEU A 295 12.30 11.95 -7.28
CA LEU A 295 11.86 12.75 -8.43
C LEU A 295 12.88 12.73 -9.59
N PRO A 296 14.19 12.90 -9.37
CA PRO A 296 15.19 12.76 -10.44
C PRO A 296 15.22 11.37 -11.10
N ARG A 297 15.04 10.30 -10.35
CA ARG A 297 14.94 8.94 -10.91
C ARG A 297 13.82 8.85 -11.94
N TRP A 298 12.61 9.30 -11.58
CA TRP A 298 11.44 9.27 -12.46
C TRP A 298 11.58 10.22 -13.65
N LYS A 299 12.11 11.43 -13.42
CA LYS A 299 12.39 12.38 -14.51
C LYS A 299 13.34 11.77 -15.53
N ASN A 300 14.47 11.23 -15.10
CA ASN A 300 15.44 10.58 -15.98
C ASN A 300 14.82 9.40 -16.73
N PHE A 301 14.01 8.56 -16.06
CA PHE A 301 13.32 7.46 -16.71
C PHE A 301 12.43 7.94 -17.86
N PHE A 302 11.60 8.93 -17.63
CA PHE A 302 10.71 9.45 -18.67
C PHE A 302 11.45 10.17 -19.79
N GLU A 303 12.59 10.82 -19.50
CA GLU A 303 13.44 11.42 -20.53
C GLU A 303 14.06 10.34 -21.45
N PHE A 304 14.53 9.24 -20.90
CA PHE A 304 15.02 8.12 -21.69
C PHE A 304 13.92 7.44 -22.48
N GLN A 305 12.73 7.29 -21.92
CA GLN A 305 11.57 6.74 -22.65
C GLN A 305 11.11 7.70 -23.79
N MET A 306 11.25 9.01 -23.59
CA MET A 306 11.03 10.00 -24.64
C MET A 306 12.01 9.81 -25.82
N ASP A 307 13.27 9.53 -25.55
CA ASP A 307 14.26 9.24 -26.59
C ASP A 307 13.89 8.00 -27.42
N VAL A 308 13.29 6.98 -26.79
CA VAL A 308 12.75 5.80 -27.48
C VAL A 308 11.53 6.18 -28.33
N LEU A 309 10.58 6.89 -27.75
CA LEU A 309 9.35 7.30 -28.41
C LEU A 309 9.60 8.18 -29.66
N THR A 310 10.66 9.00 -29.61
CA THR A 310 11.05 9.87 -30.72
C THR A 310 12.06 9.22 -31.67
N GLY A 311 12.41 7.95 -31.50
CA GLY A 311 13.36 7.23 -32.35
C GLY A 311 14.83 7.64 -32.20
N LYS A 312 15.16 8.45 -31.20
CA LYS A 312 16.57 8.88 -30.95
C LYS A 312 17.44 7.75 -30.40
N LYS A 313 16.85 6.79 -29.69
CA LYS A 313 17.53 5.62 -29.12
C LYS A 313 16.68 4.37 -29.28
N THR A 314 17.32 3.21 -29.39
CA THR A 314 16.67 1.90 -29.22
C THR A 314 16.27 1.72 -27.75
N ARG A 315 15.34 0.81 -27.45
CA ARG A 315 14.92 0.50 -26.07
C ARG A 315 16.09 0.05 -25.20
N ASP A 316 16.96 -0.81 -25.73
CA ASP A 316 18.11 -1.34 -24.98
C ASP A 316 19.15 -0.25 -24.68
N ALA A 317 19.46 0.60 -25.66
CA ALA A 317 20.38 1.72 -25.47
C ALA A 317 19.82 2.77 -24.49
N ALA A 318 18.51 3.03 -24.54
CA ALA A 318 17.84 3.92 -23.58
C ALA A 318 17.87 3.35 -22.17
N HIS A 319 17.58 2.05 -22.03
CA HIS A 319 17.59 1.37 -20.72
C HIS A 319 19.00 1.35 -20.11
N ALA A 320 20.03 0.96 -20.86
CA ALA A 320 21.41 0.95 -20.39
C ALA A 320 21.85 2.35 -19.91
N ALA A 321 21.61 3.39 -20.73
CA ALA A 321 21.95 4.76 -20.37
C ALA A 321 21.20 5.26 -19.13
N PHE A 322 19.94 4.87 -18.96
CA PHE A 322 19.15 5.18 -17.77
C PHE A 322 19.73 4.50 -16.52
N MET A 323 20.05 3.21 -16.58
CA MET A 323 20.60 2.46 -15.45
C MET A 323 21.94 3.03 -14.99
N ASP A 324 22.84 3.32 -15.92
CA ASP A 324 24.14 3.95 -15.62
C ASP A 324 23.98 5.32 -14.96
N LYS A 325 23.10 6.16 -15.51
CA LYS A 325 22.83 7.48 -14.95
C LYS A 325 22.22 7.36 -13.56
N MET A 326 21.24 6.48 -13.37
CA MET A 326 20.57 6.28 -12.09
C MET A 326 21.56 5.87 -11.00
N VAL A 327 22.46 4.91 -11.25
CA VAL A 327 23.46 4.49 -10.28
C VAL A 327 24.40 5.65 -9.91
N ARG A 328 24.84 6.45 -10.89
CA ARG A 328 25.70 7.61 -10.60
C ARG A 328 24.96 8.68 -9.76
N ASP A 329 23.72 8.99 -10.10
CA ASP A 329 22.91 9.99 -9.39
C ASP A 329 22.63 9.54 -7.94
N GLU A 330 22.35 8.27 -7.72
CA GLU A 330 22.13 7.67 -6.40
C GLU A 330 23.36 7.80 -5.50
N LEU A 331 24.54 7.49 -6.02
CA LEU A 331 25.79 7.61 -5.26
C LEU A 331 26.14 9.08 -5.02
N ALA A 332 25.93 9.94 -6.00
CA ALA A 332 26.12 11.38 -5.87
C ALA A 332 25.20 11.98 -4.79
N PHE A 333 23.95 11.55 -4.71
CA PHE A 333 23.01 11.99 -3.66
C PHE A 333 23.55 11.64 -2.26
N ALA A 334 24.03 10.42 -2.06
CA ALA A 334 24.55 9.99 -0.77
C ALA A 334 25.76 10.82 -0.31
N GLY A 335 26.64 11.22 -1.24
CA GLY A 335 27.87 11.96 -0.96
C GLY A 335 27.81 13.47 -1.16
N ASN A 336 26.65 14.07 -1.45
CA ASN A 336 26.56 15.47 -1.89
C ASN A 336 26.80 16.53 -0.80
N GLY A 337 26.82 16.16 0.48
CA GLY A 337 27.01 17.07 1.61
C GLY A 337 25.90 18.14 1.79
N LYS A 338 24.79 18.06 1.03
CA LYS A 338 23.66 18.98 1.14
C LYS A 338 22.98 18.81 2.50
N ILE A 339 22.78 19.93 3.20
CA ILE A 339 22.07 19.98 4.48
C ILE A 339 20.61 20.33 4.22
N TYR A 340 19.73 19.53 4.77
CA TYR A 340 18.28 19.68 4.66
C TYR A 340 17.68 20.37 5.87
N SER A 341 16.56 21.08 5.67
CA SER A 341 15.86 21.78 6.75
C SER A 341 15.30 20.79 7.79
N VAL A 342 15.43 21.13 9.04
CA VAL A 342 14.75 20.47 10.18
C VAL A 342 13.46 21.21 10.57
N LYS A 343 13.16 22.33 9.94
CA LYS A 343 11.98 23.15 10.21
C LYS A 343 10.95 22.95 9.13
N PRO A 344 9.69 22.67 9.49
CA PRO A 344 8.59 22.60 8.54
C PRO A 344 8.45 23.93 7.77
N ALA A 345 7.92 23.82 6.56
CA ALA A 345 7.65 24.96 5.67
C ALA A 345 6.26 24.86 5.04
N GLY A 346 5.55 25.96 4.99
CA GLY A 346 4.20 26.05 4.41
C GLY A 346 3.07 25.82 5.43
N ASP A 347 1.85 26.15 5.02
CA ASP A 347 0.62 25.88 5.77
C ASP A 347 0.06 24.52 5.37
N THR A 348 0.00 23.58 6.32
CA THR A 348 -0.42 22.20 6.07
C THR A 348 -1.81 22.10 5.46
N LEU A 349 -2.78 22.87 5.97
CA LEU A 349 -4.16 22.82 5.48
C LEU A 349 -4.27 23.38 4.06
N ALA A 350 -3.61 24.50 3.82
CA ALA A 350 -3.61 25.11 2.49
C ALA A 350 -2.94 24.19 1.45
N VAL A 351 -1.79 23.58 1.81
CA VAL A 351 -1.06 22.67 0.92
C VAL A 351 -1.87 21.41 0.68
N ALA A 352 -2.45 20.76 1.73
CA ALA A 352 -3.25 19.56 1.59
C ALA A 352 -4.51 19.79 0.72
N ASN A 353 -5.22 20.91 0.92
CA ASN A 353 -6.34 21.29 0.07
C ASN A 353 -5.92 21.51 -1.39
N ARG A 354 -4.83 22.24 -1.63
CA ARG A 354 -4.29 22.48 -2.96
C ARG A 354 -3.94 21.19 -3.66
N VAL A 355 -3.20 20.31 -3.01
CA VAL A 355 -2.74 19.03 -3.57
C VAL A 355 -3.91 18.12 -3.92
N MET A 356 -4.86 17.93 -3.01
CA MET A 356 -6.06 17.13 -3.25
C MET A 356 -6.93 17.69 -4.38
N ASN A 357 -6.96 19.02 -4.55
CA ASN A 357 -7.67 19.66 -5.66
C ASN A 357 -6.92 19.53 -6.99
N THR A 358 -5.60 19.73 -6.99
CA THR A 358 -4.75 19.61 -8.19
C THR A 358 -4.85 18.20 -8.80
N HIS A 359 -4.89 17.18 -7.96
CA HIS A 359 -4.92 15.78 -8.38
C HIS A 359 -6.32 15.15 -8.31
N ARG A 360 -7.37 15.97 -8.21
CA ARG A 360 -8.77 15.52 -8.04
C ARG A 360 -9.18 14.47 -9.05
N GLU A 361 -8.91 14.68 -10.34
CA GLU A 361 -9.28 13.76 -11.41
C GLU A 361 -8.71 12.35 -11.20
N MET A 362 -7.42 12.24 -10.81
CA MET A 362 -6.79 10.95 -10.48
C MET A 362 -7.41 10.31 -9.25
N LEU A 363 -7.63 11.09 -8.21
CA LEU A 363 -8.20 10.62 -6.94
C LEU A 363 -9.67 10.20 -7.09
N ASP A 364 -10.43 10.90 -7.95
CA ASP A 364 -11.80 10.52 -8.27
C ASP A 364 -11.84 9.22 -9.10
N ALA A 365 -10.87 9.02 -10.01
CA ALA A 365 -10.75 7.78 -10.75
C ALA A 365 -10.49 6.59 -9.82
N LEU A 366 -9.61 6.72 -8.82
CA LEU A 366 -9.40 5.66 -7.81
C LEU A 366 -10.67 5.34 -7.02
N SER A 367 -11.49 6.35 -6.74
CA SER A 367 -12.78 6.15 -6.05
C SER A 367 -13.87 5.57 -6.96
N ALA A 368 -13.77 5.79 -8.27
CA ALA A 368 -14.71 5.26 -9.27
C ALA A 368 -14.43 3.79 -9.60
N GLU A 369 -13.15 3.36 -9.57
CA GLU A 369 -12.80 1.94 -9.72
C GLU A 369 -13.50 1.04 -8.68
N GLU A 370 -13.85 1.57 -7.50
CA GLU A 370 -14.65 0.87 -6.51
C GLU A 370 -16.07 0.51 -7.00
N LYS A 371 -16.69 1.34 -7.83
CA LYS A 371 -18.04 1.05 -8.35
C LYS A 371 -18.05 -0.10 -9.35
N HIS A 372 -16.90 -0.38 -9.98
CA HIS A 372 -16.72 -1.50 -10.89
C HIS A 372 -16.06 -2.72 -10.23
N SER A 373 -15.52 -2.59 -9.02
CA SER A 373 -14.90 -3.67 -8.24
C SER A 373 -15.68 -4.03 -6.98
N SER A 374 -16.94 -3.60 -6.84
CA SER A 374 -17.83 -4.17 -5.82
C SER A 374 -17.92 -5.66 -6.12
N GLY A 375 -17.35 -6.47 -5.23
CA GLY A 375 -17.33 -7.90 -5.40
C GLY A 375 -18.75 -8.44 -5.49
N SER A 376 -19.00 -9.35 -6.40
CA SER A 376 -20.26 -10.08 -6.46
C SER A 376 -20.37 -10.97 -5.21
N PRO A 377 -21.39 -10.78 -4.36
CA PRO A 377 -21.53 -11.56 -3.14
C PRO A 377 -21.74 -13.03 -3.45
N TRP A 378 -21.15 -13.89 -2.63
CA TRP A 378 -21.43 -15.32 -2.69
C TRP A 378 -21.80 -15.85 -1.31
N GLU A 379 -22.68 -16.85 -1.32
CA GLU A 379 -23.04 -17.65 -0.15
C GLU A 379 -22.91 -19.11 -0.53
N LEU A 380 -22.05 -19.84 0.20
CA LEU A 380 -21.87 -21.26 -0.02
C LEU A 380 -23.01 -22.02 0.66
N GLN A 381 -23.92 -22.58 -0.14
CA GLN A 381 -24.86 -23.62 0.25
C GLN A 381 -24.36 -24.94 -0.33
N GLN A 382 -24.45 -26.04 0.42
CA GLN A 382 -23.87 -27.33 0.03
C GLN A 382 -24.16 -27.70 -1.44
N GLY A 383 -23.09 -27.91 -2.22
CA GLY A 383 -23.11 -28.68 -3.47
C GLY A 383 -23.38 -27.92 -4.76
N SER A 384 -23.44 -26.59 -4.78
CA SER A 384 -23.71 -25.85 -6.03
C SER A 384 -22.50 -25.02 -6.50
N PRO A 385 -22.18 -24.99 -7.80
CA PRO A 385 -21.18 -24.06 -8.32
C PRO A 385 -21.64 -22.63 -8.10
N LEU A 386 -20.68 -21.75 -7.77
CA LEU A 386 -20.95 -20.32 -7.70
C LEU A 386 -21.04 -19.75 -9.11
N GLN A 387 -22.04 -18.91 -9.36
CA GLN A 387 -22.22 -18.21 -10.64
C GLN A 387 -22.38 -16.71 -10.40
N PHE A 388 -21.72 -15.91 -11.26
CA PHE A 388 -21.71 -14.47 -11.18
C PHE A 388 -21.98 -13.89 -12.58
N ASP A 389 -22.94 -12.99 -12.68
CA ASP A 389 -23.07 -12.14 -13.86
C ASP A 389 -22.00 -11.05 -13.80
N VAL A 390 -21.09 -11.08 -14.76
CA VAL A 390 -19.94 -10.16 -14.86
C VAL A 390 -19.99 -9.34 -16.16
N THR A 391 -21.15 -9.27 -16.80
CA THR A 391 -21.36 -8.59 -18.08
C THR A 391 -20.86 -7.15 -18.04
N ASP A 392 -21.20 -6.40 -17.00
CA ASP A 392 -20.79 -5.01 -16.84
C ASP A 392 -19.29 -4.83 -16.48
N GLN A 393 -18.63 -5.93 -16.05
CA GLN A 393 -17.22 -5.92 -15.64
C GLN A 393 -16.29 -6.35 -16.77
N VAL A 394 -16.80 -7.12 -17.75
CA VAL A 394 -16.04 -7.57 -18.93
C VAL A 394 -16.23 -6.55 -20.05
N THR A 395 -15.30 -5.63 -20.20
CA THR A 395 -15.42 -4.46 -21.09
C THR A 395 -14.52 -4.49 -22.33
N ALA A 396 -13.54 -5.41 -22.40
CA ALA A 396 -12.61 -5.55 -23.52
C ALA A 396 -11.90 -6.89 -23.50
N SER A 397 -11.16 -7.24 -24.56
CA SER A 397 -10.19 -8.34 -24.56
C SER A 397 -9.07 -8.06 -23.56
N GLY A 398 -8.41 -9.10 -23.07
CA GLY A 398 -7.28 -9.02 -22.14
C GLY A 398 -7.36 -10.03 -21.01
N THR A 399 -6.44 -9.95 -20.07
CA THR A 399 -6.40 -10.83 -18.92
C THR A 399 -7.23 -10.26 -17.79
N TYR A 400 -8.12 -11.08 -17.24
CA TYR A 400 -8.89 -10.77 -16.02
C TYR A 400 -8.40 -11.63 -14.87
N THR A 401 -8.50 -11.12 -13.63
CA THR A 401 -8.32 -11.91 -12.42
C THR A 401 -9.62 -11.98 -11.66
N ALA A 402 -10.03 -13.20 -11.31
CA ALA A 402 -11.12 -13.44 -10.38
C ALA A 402 -10.53 -13.83 -9.01
N THR A 403 -10.86 -13.07 -7.98
CA THR A 403 -10.37 -13.29 -6.62
C THR A 403 -11.55 -13.51 -5.68
N PHE A 404 -11.47 -14.56 -4.88
CA PHE A 404 -12.53 -14.90 -3.92
C PHE A 404 -12.12 -14.45 -2.52
N GLN A 405 -12.93 -13.61 -1.89
CA GLN A 405 -12.73 -13.10 -0.54
C GLN A 405 -13.76 -13.70 0.40
N TRP A 406 -13.29 -14.37 1.43
CA TRP A 406 -14.15 -14.85 2.51
C TRP A 406 -14.40 -13.74 3.52
N LYS A 407 -15.66 -13.52 3.91
CA LYS A 407 -16.05 -12.50 4.90
C LYS A 407 -16.43 -13.08 6.24
N ASN A 408 -17.22 -14.15 6.25
CA ASN A 408 -17.64 -14.79 7.48
C ASN A 408 -18.15 -16.23 7.22
N GLY A 409 -18.37 -16.96 8.31
CA GLY A 409 -18.88 -18.33 8.31
C GLY A 409 -17.82 -19.36 8.70
N PRO A 410 -18.24 -20.57 9.10
CA PRO A 410 -17.35 -21.62 9.63
C PRO A 410 -16.56 -22.37 8.55
N SER A 411 -17.01 -22.30 7.29
CA SER A 411 -16.44 -23.09 6.20
C SER A 411 -15.52 -22.25 5.32
N ALA A 412 -14.25 -22.64 5.20
CA ALA A 412 -13.39 -22.14 4.14
C ALA A 412 -13.90 -22.65 2.79
N LEU A 413 -13.72 -21.85 1.74
CA LEU A 413 -14.06 -22.20 0.36
C LEU A 413 -12.83 -22.80 -0.33
N LYS A 414 -12.95 -24.03 -0.83
CA LYS A 414 -12.05 -24.59 -1.82
C LYS A 414 -12.58 -24.26 -3.22
N ILE A 415 -11.73 -23.78 -4.09
CA ILE A 415 -12.06 -23.44 -5.46
C ILE A 415 -11.23 -24.35 -6.36
N HIS A 416 -11.91 -25.12 -7.23
CA HIS A 416 -11.27 -26.13 -8.09
C HIS A 416 -11.02 -25.60 -9.50
N SER A 417 -11.90 -24.75 -9.99
CA SER A 417 -11.76 -24.08 -11.30
C SER A 417 -12.61 -22.83 -11.36
N VAL A 418 -12.19 -21.89 -12.20
CA VAL A 418 -12.94 -20.69 -12.56
C VAL A 418 -13.00 -20.57 -14.08
N ARG A 419 -14.21 -20.40 -14.63
CA ARG A 419 -14.46 -20.36 -16.06
C ARG A 419 -15.34 -19.18 -16.43
N LEU A 420 -14.97 -18.49 -17.49
CA LEU A 420 -15.75 -17.38 -18.06
C LEU A 420 -16.50 -17.86 -19.30
N TYR A 421 -17.77 -17.59 -19.33
CA TYR A 421 -18.67 -17.95 -20.43
C TYR A 421 -19.20 -16.69 -21.11
N GLU A 422 -19.25 -16.73 -22.43
CA GLU A 422 -19.97 -15.81 -23.30
C GLU A 422 -21.25 -16.51 -23.76
N GLY A 423 -22.37 -16.19 -23.17
CA GLY A 423 -23.57 -17.02 -23.28
C GLY A 423 -23.32 -18.45 -22.78
N ASN A 424 -23.44 -19.42 -23.64
CA ASN A 424 -23.17 -20.83 -23.31
C ASN A 424 -21.76 -21.31 -23.70
N ARG A 425 -20.93 -20.45 -24.27
CA ARG A 425 -19.59 -20.81 -24.75
C ARG A 425 -18.53 -20.42 -23.72
N GLU A 426 -17.71 -21.36 -23.30
CA GLU A 426 -16.52 -21.07 -22.52
C GLU A 426 -15.51 -20.27 -23.36
N VAL A 427 -15.05 -19.13 -22.84
CA VAL A 427 -14.13 -18.21 -23.54
C VAL A 427 -12.81 -18.01 -22.81
N ALA A 428 -12.75 -18.33 -21.51
CA ALA A 428 -11.52 -18.37 -20.73
C ALA A 428 -11.70 -19.27 -19.51
N SER A 429 -10.63 -19.92 -19.05
CA SER A 429 -10.63 -20.71 -17.83
C SER A 429 -9.28 -20.73 -17.14
N ASP A 430 -9.32 -20.91 -15.83
CA ASP A 430 -8.17 -21.21 -14.99
C ASP A 430 -8.55 -22.37 -14.07
N VAL A 431 -7.78 -23.46 -14.13
CA VAL A 431 -8.03 -24.69 -13.43
C VAL A 431 -6.87 -25.00 -12.51
N HIS A 432 -7.02 -24.65 -11.24
CA HIS A 432 -6.10 -25.00 -10.18
C HIS A 432 -6.81 -25.01 -8.82
N GLU A 433 -6.22 -25.67 -7.84
CA GLU A 433 -6.73 -25.74 -6.47
C GLU A 433 -6.39 -24.46 -5.70
N GLY A 434 -7.39 -23.64 -5.42
CA GLY A 434 -7.27 -22.48 -4.57
C GLY A 434 -8.09 -22.61 -3.28
N ARG A 435 -7.83 -21.72 -2.32
CA ARG A 435 -8.55 -21.71 -1.05
C ARG A 435 -8.71 -20.30 -0.51
N THR A 436 -9.91 -19.97 -0.03
CA THR A 436 -10.18 -18.75 0.74
C THR A 436 -10.80 -19.08 2.09
N GLY A 437 -10.57 -18.24 3.09
CA GLY A 437 -11.02 -18.45 4.47
C GLY A 437 -9.97 -17.97 5.45
N VAL A 438 -9.80 -18.71 6.56
CA VAL A 438 -8.74 -18.41 7.54
C VAL A 438 -7.34 -18.60 6.92
N GLU A 439 -7.22 -19.48 5.93
CA GLU A 439 -5.99 -19.67 5.15
C GLU A 439 -6.30 -19.46 3.68
N ASN A 440 -5.85 -18.31 3.13
CA ASN A 440 -5.89 -18.08 1.71
C ASN A 440 -4.68 -18.74 1.04
N LYS A 441 -4.94 -19.48 -0.05
CA LYS A 441 -3.89 -20.08 -0.86
C LYS A 441 -4.36 -20.11 -2.32
N ASP A 442 -3.56 -19.56 -3.23
CA ASP A 442 -3.78 -19.58 -4.68
C ASP A 442 -5.25 -19.28 -5.07
N ASN A 443 -5.87 -18.25 -4.48
CA ASN A 443 -7.28 -17.91 -4.70
C ASN A 443 -7.48 -16.81 -5.74
N ILE A 444 -6.51 -16.62 -6.63
CA ILE A 444 -6.54 -15.66 -7.74
C ILE A 444 -6.49 -16.44 -9.06
N TYR A 445 -7.57 -16.39 -9.81
CA TYR A 445 -7.75 -17.09 -11.07
C TYR A 445 -7.57 -16.15 -12.24
N ARG A 446 -6.72 -16.51 -13.22
CA ARG A 446 -6.40 -15.69 -14.39
C ARG A 446 -7.15 -16.18 -15.60
N LEU A 447 -7.96 -15.31 -16.19
CA LEU A 447 -8.85 -15.60 -17.31
C LEU A 447 -8.41 -14.76 -18.52
N GLU A 448 -7.82 -15.38 -19.52
CA GLU A 448 -7.38 -14.70 -20.74
C GLU A 448 -8.51 -14.65 -21.77
N LEU A 449 -9.20 -13.53 -21.89
CA LEU A 449 -10.22 -13.29 -22.89
C LEU A 449 -9.58 -12.80 -24.19
N LYS A 450 -9.36 -13.70 -25.15
CA LYS A 450 -8.70 -13.40 -26.42
C LYS A 450 -9.50 -12.48 -27.33
N LYS A 451 -10.83 -12.55 -27.28
CA LYS A 451 -11.72 -11.77 -28.14
C LYS A 451 -12.96 -11.32 -27.37
N TYR A 452 -13.09 -10.01 -27.20
CA TYR A 452 -14.30 -9.37 -26.66
C TYR A 452 -15.30 -9.09 -27.78
N ARG A 453 -16.62 -9.27 -27.51
CA ARG A 453 -17.72 -8.98 -28.45
C ARG A 453 -18.70 -8.01 -27.79
N THR A 454 -18.98 -6.91 -28.46
CA THR A 454 -19.82 -5.80 -27.97
C THR A 454 -21.33 -6.02 -28.01
N ASN A 455 -21.81 -7.07 -28.69
CA ASN A 455 -23.24 -7.27 -28.96
C ASN A 455 -23.77 -8.61 -28.43
N LEU A 456 -23.31 -9.06 -27.28
CA LEU A 456 -23.68 -10.36 -26.72
C LEU A 456 -24.40 -10.25 -25.39
N ASP A 457 -25.28 -11.24 -25.16
CA ASP A 457 -26.29 -11.22 -24.11
C ASP A 457 -25.78 -11.29 -22.71
N SER A 458 -24.63 -11.92 -22.44
CA SER A 458 -24.03 -11.97 -21.07
C SER A 458 -22.64 -12.57 -21.01
N TYR A 459 -21.85 -12.12 -20.04
CA TYR A 459 -20.65 -12.80 -19.54
C TYR A 459 -20.93 -13.39 -18.15
N ILE A 460 -20.84 -14.71 -18.02
CA ILE A 460 -21.08 -15.43 -16.76
C ILE A 460 -19.78 -16.08 -16.28
N LEU A 461 -19.35 -15.75 -15.08
CA LEU A 461 -18.25 -16.43 -14.42
C LEU A 461 -18.81 -17.56 -13.56
N LYS A 462 -18.29 -18.77 -13.74
CA LYS A 462 -18.64 -19.96 -12.95
C LYS A 462 -17.42 -20.47 -12.20
N ALA A 463 -17.58 -20.74 -10.90
CA ALA A 463 -16.55 -21.34 -10.07
C ALA A 463 -17.04 -22.69 -9.52
N GLU A 464 -16.25 -23.72 -9.76
CA GLU A 464 -16.43 -25.01 -9.07
C GLU A 464 -15.81 -24.91 -7.68
N VAL A 465 -16.65 -25.09 -6.68
CA VAL A 465 -16.25 -24.86 -5.28
C VAL A 465 -16.74 -25.97 -4.36
N SER A 466 -16.03 -26.16 -3.24
CA SER A 466 -16.49 -27.00 -2.13
C SER A 466 -16.17 -26.33 -0.79
N GLY A 467 -16.99 -26.61 0.22
CA GLY A 467 -16.72 -26.21 1.61
C GLY A 467 -15.69 -27.13 2.25
N VAL A 468 -14.90 -26.58 3.15
CA VAL A 468 -13.89 -27.34 3.91
C VAL A 468 -14.45 -27.87 5.24
N SER A 469 -15.56 -27.30 5.72
CA SER A 469 -16.28 -27.73 6.92
C SER A 469 -17.78 -27.54 6.74
N GLN A 470 -18.60 -28.13 7.59
CA GLN A 470 -20.06 -27.97 7.53
C GLN A 470 -20.47 -26.55 8.02
N GLY A 471 -21.33 -25.89 7.26
CA GLY A 471 -21.92 -24.60 7.57
C GLY A 471 -21.89 -23.60 6.42
N ALA A 472 -22.79 -22.63 6.48
CA ALA A 472 -22.86 -21.56 5.48
C ALA A 472 -21.70 -20.58 5.64
N SER A 473 -21.04 -20.26 4.53
CA SER A 473 -20.00 -19.22 4.48
C SER A 473 -20.34 -18.20 3.40
N LYS A 474 -19.97 -16.95 3.65
CA LYS A 474 -20.25 -15.81 2.78
C LYS A 474 -18.98 -15.05 2.46
N GLY A 475 -18.96 -14.51 1.25
CA GLY A 475 -17.85 -13.68 0.80
C GLY A 475 -18.19 -12.87 -0.44
N GLU A 476 -17.17 -12.43 -1.14
CA GLU A 476 -17.27 -11.72 -2.41
C GLU A 476 -16.29 -12.28 -3.43
N MET A 477 -16.72 -12.35 -4.67
CA MET A 477 -15.86 -12.56 -5.83
C MET A 477 -15.59 -11.21 -6.48
N VAL A 478 -14.33 -10.88 -6.67
CA VAL A 478 -13.89 -9.63 -7.33
C VAL A 478 -13.27 -9.99 -8.67
N LEU A 479 -13.87 -9.51 -9.77
CA LEU A 479 -13.28 -9.61 -11.10
C LEU A 479 -12.57 -8.30 -11.45
N LYS A 480 -11.30 -8.38 -11.84
CA LYS A 480 -10.52 -7.22 -12.29
C LYS A 480 -9.86 -7.52 -13.62
N LYS A 481 -9.94 -6.58 -14.56
CA LYS A 481 -9.11 -6.61 -15.75
C LYS A 481 -7.68 -6.24 -15.36
N LEU A 482 -6.71 -7.09 -15.68
CA LEU A 482 -5.31 -6.72 -15.61
C LEU A 482 -5.04 -5.74 -16.75
N VAL A 483 -4.42 -4.63 -16.44
CA VAL A 483 -3.89 -3.74 -17.46
C VAL A 483 -2.57 -4.36 -17.88
N ASP A 484 -2.55 -4.87 -19.13
CA ASP A 484 -1.35 -5.47 -19.74
C ASP A 484 -0.21 -4.45 -19.89
#